data_04d3cd2c90f8e9a83023af7fc8e50fb7
#
_entry.id   04d3cd2c90f8e9a83023af7fc8e50fb7
#
_cell.length_a   1.000
_cell.length_b   1.000
_cell.length_c   1.000
_cell.angle_alpha   90.00
_cell.angle_beta   90.00
_cell.angle_gamma   90.00
#
_symmetry.space_group_name_H-M   'P 1'
#
loop_
_entity.id
_entity.type
_entity.pdbx_description
1 polymer ?
#
loop_
_entity_poly.entity_id
_entity_poly.type
_entity_poly.pdbx_seq_one_letter_code
_entity_poly.pdbx_strand_id
1 'polypeptide(L)'
;MEKSGATSFYHNYFLGKDSTKWAAEVHGFNHVVRHQLYPGIDLTFNATGLNQEYGFVVSPGADPAQIRMQYAGHRKLSVDRKGNLVIETPLGQIKQEQLAAFQDINGQRMWVDCQFIVQGDEVVFRLGSYNKS
;
A
#
# COMPACT_ATOMS: atom_id res chain seq x y z
N MET A 1 9.62 7.68 9.07
CA MET A 1 9.03 6.32 8.91
C MET A 1 8.90 5.73 10.30
N GLU A 2 7.71 5.33 10.67
CA GLU A 2 7.41 4.69 11.95
C GLU A 2 7.27 3.18 11.75
N LYS A 3 7.74 2.39 12.71
CA LYS A 3 7.72 0.93 12.65
C LYS A 3 7.28 0.38 14.00
N SER A 4 6.43 -0.64 14.00
CA SER A 4 6.00 -1.34 15.21
C SER A 4 5.76 -2.83 14.94
N GLY A 5 5.60 -3.62 16.01
CA GLY A 5 5.45 -5.06 15.89
C GLY A 5 6.71 -5.73 15.32
N ALA A 6 7.87 -5.49 15.97
CA ALA A 6 9.12 -6.16 15.59
C ALA A 6 8.95 -7.67 15.67
N THR A 7 9.40 -8.39 14.64
CA THR A 7 9.40 -9.85 14.64
C THR A 7 10.46 -10.41 15.60
N SER A 8 10.22 -11.60 16.13
CA SER A 8 11.20 -12.29 16.99
C SER A 8 12.41 -12.83 16.24
N PHE A 9 12.30 -12.96 14.93
CA PHE A 9 13.39 -13.38 14.06
C PHE A 9 14.02 -12.17 13.36
N TYR A 10 15.29 -12.32 12.99
CA TYR A 10 16.04 -11.31 12.25
C TYR A 10 16.82 -11.96 11.11
N HIS A 11 17.23 -11.15 10.15
CA HIS A 11 18.06 -11.56 9.03
C HIS A 11 19.42 -10.87 9.09
N ASN A 12 20.45 -11.59 8.69
CA ASN A 12 21.77 -11.05 8.50
C ASN A 12 22.09 -11.00 7.00
N TYR A 13 22.52 -9.86 6.52
CA TYR A 13 22.86 -9.63 5.12
C TYR A 13 24.36 -9.40 4.98
N PHE A 14 25.11 -10.46 4.73
CA PHE A 14 26.54 -10.45 4.49
C PHE A 14 26.82 -10.63 3.00
N LEU A 15 26.36 -9.68 2.19
CA LEU A 15 26.41 -9.77 0.73
C LEU A 15 27.62 -9.02 0.17
N GLY A 16 28.37 -9.71 -0.70
CA GLY A 16 29.55 -9.14 -1.33
C GLY A 16 30.78 -9.08 -0.42
N LYS A 17 31.85 -8.47 -0.92
CA LYS A 17 33.16 -8.42 -0.24
C LYS A 17 33.34 -7.18 0.64
N ASP A 18 32.45 -6.21 0.54
CA ASP A 18 32.52 -4.95 1.28
C ASP A 18 31.74 -5.05 2.58
N SER A 19 32.46 -5.27 3.69
CA SER A 19 31.84 -5.44 5.01
C SER A 19 31.14 -4.18 5.53
N THR A 20 31.42 -3.00 4.99
CA THR A 20 30.74 -1.75 5.38
C THR A 20 29.28 -1.72 4.89
N LYS A 21 28.92 -2.60 3.96
CA LYS A 21 27.56 -2.77 3.41
C LYS A 21 26.80 -3.95 4.05
N TRP A 22 27.42 -4.64 4.99
CA TRP A 22 26.76 -5.74 5.69
C TRP A 22 25.81 -5.19 6.74
N ALA A 23 24.70 -5.87 6.92
CA ALA A 23 23.72 -5.56 7.95
C ALA A 23 23.41 -6.82 8.76
N ALA A 24 23.56 -6.71 10.07
CA ALA A 24 23.23 -7.78 11.02
C ALA A 24 22.01 -7.39 11.85
N GLU A 25 21.32 -8.39 12.40
CA GLU A 25 20.16 -8.22 13.29
C GLU A 25 19.04 -7.34 12.68
N VAL A 26 18.81 -7.48 11.37
CA VAL A 26 17.75 -6.74 10.69
C VAL A 26 16.40 -7.40 11.00
N HIS A 27 15.65 -6.81 11.91
CA HIS A 27 14.31 -7.28 12.27
C HIS A 27 13.28 -6.90 11.22
N GLY A 28 12.31 -7.79 11.01
CA GLY A 28 11.07 -7.49 10.32
C GLY A 28 10.12 -6.68 11.21
N PHE A 29 9.15 -6.01 10.60
CA PHE A 29 8.09 -5.29 11.31
C PHE A 29 6.74 -5.64 10.69
N ASN A 30 5.73 -5.84 11.53
CA ASN A 30 4.38 -6.15 11.07
C ASN A 30 3.60 -4.90 10.65
N HIS A 31 4.03 -3.75 11.11
CA HIS A 31 3.39 -2.48 10.79
C HIS A 31 4.44 -1.40 10.49
N VAL A 32 4.28 -0.73 9.36
CA VAL A 32 5.16 0.35 8.93
C VAL A 32 4.32 1.51 8.42
N VAL A 33 4.62 2.72 8.86
CA VAL A 33 3.96 3.94 8.40
C VAL A 33 4.97 4.89 7.76
N ARG A 34 4.67 5.34 6.57
CA ARG A 34 5.35 6.45 5.92
C ARG A 34 4.47 7.68 6.04
N HIS A 35 4.79 8.54 7.01
CA HIS A 35 4.08 9.80 7.21
C HIS A 35 4.33 10.77 6.06
N GLN A 36 3.30 11.54 5.73
CA GLN A 36 3.36 12.62 4.75
C GLN A 36 3.93 12.16 3.39
N LEU A 37 3.45 11.02 2.89
CA LEU A 37 3.81 10.58 1.53
C LEU A 37 3.36 11.63 0.51
N TYR A 38 2.16 12.18 0.72
CA TYR A 38 1.67 13.41 0.09
C TYR A 38 1.19 14.36 1.21
N PRO A 39 0.99 15.64 0.95
CA PRO A 39 0.43 16.56 1.94
C PRO A 39 -0.87 16.04 2.54
N GLY A 40 -0.85 15.74 3.85
CA GLY A 40 -1.98 15.18 4.58
C GLY A 40 -2.32 13.72 4.28
N ILE A 41 -1.42 12.96 3.65
CA ILE A 41 -1.64 11.54 3.32
C ILE A 41 -0.46 10.69 3.80
N ASP A 42 -0.76 9.72 4.63
CA ASP A 42 0.17 8.70 5.10
C ASP A 42 -0.02 7.40 4.32
N LEU A 43 1.06 6.64 4.11
CA LEU A 43 1.03 5.29 3.58
C LEU A 43 1.35 4.30 4.69
N THR A 44 0.49 3.28 4.85
CA THR A 44 0.65 2.23 5.83
C THR A 44 0.87 0.89 5.17
N PHE A 45 1.69 0.05 5.77
CA PHE A 45 1.86 -1.35 5.42
C PHE A 45 1.60 -2.22 6.65
N ASN A 46 0.78 -3.24 6.49
CA ASN A 46 0.47 -4.22 7.51
C ASN A 46 0.80 -5.61 6.97
N ALA A 47 1.42 -6.45 7.80
CA ALA A 47 1.67 -7.84 7.49
C ALA A 47 1.04 -8.71 8.60
N THR A 48 0.16 -9.63 8.19
CA THR A 48 -0.48 -10.59 9.10
C THR A 48 -0.34 -11.98 8.49
N GLY A 49 0.58 -12.77 9.03
CA GLY A 49 0.92 -14.06 8.46
C GLY A 49 1.46 -13.95 7.03
N LEU A 50 0.79 -14.57 6.07
CA LEU A 50 1.14 -14.52 4.64
C LEU A 50 0.47 -13.34 3.89
N ASN A 51 -0.42 -12.62 4.54
CA ASN A 51 -1.13 -11.51 3.93
C ASN A 51 -0.37 -10.21 4.15
N GLN A 52 -0.26 -9.45 3.08
CA GLN A 52 0.29 -8.09 3.10
C GLN A 52 -0.79 -7.13 2.63
N GLU A 53 -0.98 -6.08 3.39
CA GLU A 53 -1.94 -5.03 3.11
C GLU A 53 -1.22 -3.68 3.11
N TYR A 54 -1.58 -2.82 2.20
CA TYR A 54 -1.21 -1.42 2.26
C TYR A 54 -2.46 -0.55 2.25
N GLY A 55 -2.36 0.63 2.83
CA GLY A 55 -3.46 1.58 2.88
C GLY A 55 -2.96 3.01 2.89
N PHE A 56 -3.83 3.91 2.50
CA PHE A 56 -3.59 5.35 2.58
C PHE A 56 -4.51 5.94 3.63
N VAL A 57 -3.94 6.67 4.58
CA VAL A 57 -4.69 7.43 5.58
C VAL A 57 -4.72 8.88 5.12
N VAL A 58 -5.90 9.33 4.74
CA VAL A 58 -6.12 10.69 4.21
C VAL A 58 -6.71 11.55 5.31
N SER A 59 -5.99 12.59 5.70
CA SER A 59 -6.43 13.56 6.71
C SER A 59 -7.61 14.41 6.18
N PRO A 60 -8.50 14.90 7.05
CA PRO A 60 -9.54 15.85 6.66
C PRO A 60 -8.96 17.02 5.85
N GLY A 61 -9.61 17.36 4.74
CA GLY A 61 -9.18 18.42 3.84
C GLY A 61 -8.03 18.06 2.88
N ALA A 62 -7.37 16.91 3.04
CA ALA A 62 -6.40 16.44 2.06
C ALA A 62 -7.09 15.88 0.81
N ASP A 63 -6.42 15.98 -0.33
CA ASP A 63 -6.96 15.52 -1.62
C ASP A 63 -6.46 14.11 -1.96
N PRO A 64 -7.30 13.07 -1.90
CA PRO A 64 -6.90 11.71 -2.25
C PRO A 64 -6.56 11.52 -3.74
N ALA A 65 -6.92 12.45 -4.61
CA ALA A 65 -6.57 12.41 -6.04
C ALA A 65 -5.05 12.58 -6.28
N GLN A 66 -4.29 12.98 -5.25
CA GLN A 66 -2.82 12.99 -5.30
C GLN A 66 -2.23 11.58 -5.33
N ILE A 67 -2.97 10.56 -4.87
CA ILE A 67 -2.46 9.20 -4.77
C ILE A 67 -2.32 8.59 -6.16
N ARG A 68 -1.08 8.29 -6.54
CA ARG A 68 -0.72 7.68 -7.83
C ARG A 68 0.27 6.56 -7.58
N MET A 69 -0.01 5.39 -8.12
CA MET A 69 0.84 4.21 -8.02
C MET A 69 1.38 3.88 -9.40
N GLN A 70 2.67 4.05 -9.59
CA GLN A 70 3.33 3.68 -10.84
C GLN A 70 3.93 2.29 -10.73
N TYR A 71 3.66 1.45 -11.70
CA TYR A 71 4.16 0.08 -11.79
C TYR A 71 5.22 -0.03 -12.89
N ALA A 72 6.28 -0.79 -12.60
CA ALA A 72 7.33 -1.10 -13.57
C ALA A 72 7.62 -2.60 -13.56
N GLY A 73 8.07 -3.14 -14.70
CA GLY A 73 8.39 -4.57 -14.84
C GLY A 73 7.18 -5.49 -15.06
N HIS A 74 5.99 -4.95 -15.16
CA HIS A 74 4.78 -5.70 -15.53
C HIS A 74 4.66 -5.84 -17.06
N ARG A 75 3.86 -6.80 -17.50
CA ARG A 75 3.44 -6.96 -18.91
C ARG A 75 2.12 -6.24 -19.18
N LYS A 76 1.22 -6.28 -18.20
CA LYS A 76 -0.11 -5.70 -18.30
C LYS A 76 -0.67 -5.35 -16.93
N LEU A 77 -1.39 -4.23 -16.85
CA LEU A 77 -2.26 -3.86 -15.73
C LEU A 77 -3.71 -3.92 -16.19
N SER A 78 -4.59 -4.47 -15.38
CA SER A 78 -6.02 -4.51 -15.65
C SER A 78 -6.83 -4.59 -14.37
N VAL A 79 -8.13 -4.31 -14.45
CA VAL A 79 -9.09 -4.52 -13.36
C VAL A 79 -10.01 -5.65 -13.79
N ASP A 80 -10.15 -6.68 -12.96
CA ASP A 80 -11.03 -7.81 -13.25
C ASP A 80 -12.52 -7.46 -13.00
N ARG A 81 -13.42 -8.41 -13.32
CA ARG A 81 -14.87 -8.21 -13.13
C ARG A 81 -15.31 -8.04 -11.68
N LYS A 82 -14.46 -8.41 -10.72
CA LYS A 82 -14.70 -8.27 -9.28
C LYS A 82 -14.12 -6.96 -8.72
N GLY A 83 -13.46 -6.15 -9.57
CA GLY A 83 -12.82 -4.91 -9.16
C GLY A 83 -11.41 -5.07 -8.61
N ASN A 84 -10.79 -6.24 -8.71
CA ASN A 84 -9.42 -6.46 -8.26
C ASN A 84 -8.42 -5.94 -9.29
N LEU A 85 -7.32 -5.35 -8.82
CA LEU A 85 -6.20 -5.00 -9.69
C LEU A 85 -5.39 -6.27 -10.02
N VAL A 86 -5.22 -6.54 -11.30
CA VAL A 86 -4.45 -7.66 -11.82
C VAL A 86 -3.18 -7.14 -12.49
N ILE A 87 -2.04 -7.60 -12.01
CA ILE A 87 -0.71 -7.24 -12.49
C ILE A 87 -0.12 -8.50 -13.13
N GLU A 88 -0.02 -8.51 -14.45
CA GLU A 88 0.62 -9.61 -15.18
C GLU A 88 2.13 -9.36 -15.25
N THR A 89 2.91 -10.32 -14.80
CA THR A 89 4.38 -10.27 -14.84
C THR A 89 4.94 -11.44 -15.65
N PRO A 90 6.22 -11.41 -16.05
CA PRO A 90 6.87 -12.55 -16.67
C PRO A 90 6.83 -13.84 -15.84
N LEU A 91 6.66 -13.73 -14.52
CA LEU A 91 6.69 -14.86 -13.57
C LEU A 91 5.29 -15.29 -13.11
N GLY A 92 4.22 -14.63 -13.55
CA GLY A 92 2.85 -14.93 -13.17
C GLY A 92 2.02 -13.70 -12.89
N GLN A 93 0.85 -13.91 -12.31
CA GLN A 93 -0.08 -12.83 -11.95
C GLN A 93 -0.01 -12.51 -10.45
N ILE A 94 -0.05 -11.22 -10.14
CA ILE A 94 -0.28 -10.70 -8.80
C ILE A 94 -1.66 -10.06 -8.80
N LYS A 95 -2.48 -10.39 -7.80
CA LYS A 95 -3.78 -9.75 -7.61
C LYS A 95 -3.79 -8.94 -6.32
N GLN A 96 -4.30 -7.72 -6.42
CA GLN A 96 -4.64 -6.91 -5.25
C GLN A 96 -6.15 -6.96 -5.09
N GLU A 97 -6.59 -7.65 -4.05
CA GLU A 97 -7.98 -7.94 -3.77
C GLU A 97 -8.49 -7.10 -2.59
N GLN A 98 -9.81 -7.11 -2.39
CA GLN A 98 -10.47 -6.50 -1.24
C GLN A 98 -10.21 -4.99 -1.09
N LEU A 99 -10.17 -4.26 -2.23
CA LEU A 99 -10.12 -2.80 -2.16
C LEU A 99 -11.29 -2.28 -1.34
N ALA A 100 -11.00 -1.52 -0.31
CA ALA A 100 -11.98 -0.93 0.57
C ALA A 100 -11.60 0.50 0.94
N ALA A 101 -12.58 1.39 1.01
CA ALA A 101 -12.42 2.72 1.55
C ALA A 101 -13.53 3.01 2.56
N PHE A 102 -13.21 3.75 3.60
CA PHE A 102 -14.16 4.13 4.64
C PHE A 102 -13.75 5.43 5.32
N GLN A 103 -14.69 6.05 6.01
CA GLN A 103 -14.48 7.17 6.92
C GLN A 103 -15.04 6.81 8.29
N ASP A 104 -14.35 7.17 9.35
CA ASP A 104 -14.88 7.07 10.70
C ASP A 104 -15.40 8.48 11.12
N ILE A 105 -16.70 8.64 11.15
CA ILE A 105 -17.38 9.92 11.47
C ILE A 105 -18.19 9.72 12.74
N ASN A 106 -17.91 10.51 13.78
CA ASN A 106 -18.61 10.42 15.08
C ASN A 106 -18.63 9.00 15.67
N GLY A 107 -17.53 8.26 15.49
CA GLY A 107 -17.40 6.88 15.97
C GLY A 107 -18.13 5.83 15.13
N GLN A 108 -18.70 6.20 14.01
CA GLN A 108 -19.37 5.30 13.08
C GLN A 108 -18.54 5.15 11.79
N ARG A 109 -18.35 3.90 11.35
CA ARG A 109 -17.70 3.60 10.08
C ARG A 109 -18.68 3.70 8.93
N MET A 110 -18.35 4.57 7.98
CA MET A 110 -19.09 4.76 6.75
C MET A 110 -18.24 4.31 5.56
N TRP A 111 -18.74 3.32 4.83
CA TRP A 111 -18.05 2.81 3.64
C TRP A 111 -18.20 3.81 2.48
N VAL A 112 -17.12 3.95 1.72
CA VAL A 112 -17.02 4.80 0.53
C VAL A 112 -16.76 3.91 -0.66
N ASP A 113 -17.51 4.09 -1.74
CA ASP A 113 -17.23 3.38 -3.00
C ASP A 113 -15.81 3.73 -3.46
N CYS A 114 -15.04 2.70 -3.80
CA CYS A 114 -13.66 2.86 -4.24
C CYS A 114 -13.36 1.88 -5.37
N GLN A 115 -12.70 2.35 -6.41
CA GLN A 115 -12.33 1.54 -7.56
C GLN A 115 -10.90 1.86 -8.01
N PHE A 116 -10.18 0.82 -8.46
CA PHE A 116 -8.94 1.01 -9.21
C PHE A 116 -9.23 1.53 -10.61
N ILE A 117 -8.47 2.53 -11.04
CA ILE A 117 -8.46 3.02 -12.43
C ILE A 117 -7.06 2.88 -12.97
N VAL A 118 -6.91 2.09 -14.03
CA VAL A 118 -5.63 1.87 -14.72
C VAL A 118 -5.50 2.91 -15.84
N GLN A 119 -4.38 3.63 -15.84
CA GLN A 119 -4.02 4.66 -16.82
C GLN A 119 -2.60 4.39 -17.33
N GLY A 120 -2.46 3.52 -18.32
CA GLY A 120 -1.15 3.05 -18.78
C GLY A 120 -0.44 2.24 -17.69
N ASP A 121 0.72 2.72 -17.24
CA ASP A 121 1.52 2.10 -16.17
C ASP A 121 1.18 2.66 -14.77
N GLU A 122 0.20 3.55 -14.70
CA GLU A 122 -0.24 4.19 -13.47
C GLU A 122 -1.61 3.66 -13.04
N VAL A 123 -1.78 3.52 -11.75
CA VAL A 123 -3.05 3.18 -11.10
C VAL A 123 -3.44 4.28 -10.12
N VAL A 124 -4.66 4.76 -10.23
CA VAL A 124 -5.26 5.73 -9.32
C VAL A 124 -6.55 5.18 -8.73
N PHE A 125 -7.09 5.84 -7.72
CA PHE A 125 -8.37 5.50 -7.10
C PHE A 125 -9.46 6.44 -7.59
N ARG A 126 -10.62 5.86 -7.91
CA ARG A 126 -11.88 6.60 -8.04
C ARG A 126 -12.68 6.39 -6.76
N LEU A 127 -12.99 7.45 -6.08
CA LEU A 127 -13.83 7.45 -4.89
C LEU A 127 -15.25 7.92 -5.22
N GLY A 128 -16.24 7.33 -4.57
CA GLY A 128 -17.60 7.82 -4.54
C GLY A 128 -17.73 9.07 -3.66
N SER A 129 -18.94 9.40 -3.27
CA SER A 129 -19.19 10.54 -2.38
C SER A 129 -18.67 10.25 -0.97
N TYR A 130 -17.96 11.20 -0.39
CA TYR A 130 -17.44 11.13 0.97
C TYR A 130 -17.44 12.53 1.61
N ASN A 131 -17.34 12.60 2.94
CA ASN A 131 -17.21 13.86 3.67
C ASN A 131 -15.76 14.36 3.54
N LYS A 132 -15.58 15.58 3.08
CA LYS A 132 -14.25 16.23 2.88
C LYS A 132 -13.78 17.04 4.09
N SER A 133 -14.66 17.23 5.08
CA SER A 133 -14.33 18.02 6.28
C SER A 133 -13.73 17.16 7.38
#